data_97ee67a5eefc83b0914450305fc502c3
#
_entry.id   97ee67a5eefc83b0914450305fc502c3
#
_cell.length_a   1.000
_cell.length_b   1.000
_cell.length_c   1.000
_cell.angle_alpha   90.00
_cell.angle_beta   90.00
_cell.angle_gamma   90.00
#
_symmetry.space_group_name_H-M   'P 1'
#
loop_
_entity.id
_entity.type
_entity.pdbx_description
1 polymer ?
#
loop_
_entity_poly.entity_id
_entity_poly.type
_entity_poly.pdbx_seq_one_letter_code
_entity_poly.pdbx_strand_id
1 'polypeptide(L)'
;ARGPGSRASGVVLDDDDVVASSETRRLLRRFERSSNILAVRSTSPSPDSDLTAAARIRNAALIRFARDGFDVGLRAIAADAGVTAGLITHHFGSKDGLRRACDAEVLRLTVEVKSASTYFGGPVDLMTQMSQVEEYIPATAYAMRSIVEGGELATELLDLFVKDSVAYTAAAVEAGTITPSHNEEARARYLLYSGFGALLLFARYEASDPGDVEAVTREFIDRYGPVAAELYSRPLFTDP
;
A
#
# COMPACT_ATOMS: atom_id res chain seq x y z
N ALA A 1 -41.43 -50.79 -22.11
CA ALA A 1 -41.67 -49.68 -21.19
C ALA A 1 -40.45 -48.78 -21.14
N ARG A 2 -40.60 -47.60 -21.68
CA ARG A 2 -39.52 -46.59 -21.71
C ARG A 2 -39.62 -45.72 -20.46
N GLY A 3 -38.58 -45.60 -19.69
CA GLY A 3 -38.45 -44.66 -18.58
C GLY A 3 -37.91 -43.32 -19.09
N PRO A 4 -38.31 -42.15 -18.52
CA PRO A 4 -37.95 -40.83 -19.01
C PRO A 4 -36.58 -40.39 -18.50
N GLY A 5 -35.81 -39.79 -19.41
CA GLY A 5 -34.49 -39.23 -19.13
C GLY A 5 -34.59 -37.97 -18.26
N SER A 6 -33.73 -37.93 -17.26
CA SER A 6 -33.44 -36.75 -16.43
C SER A 6 -32.68 -35.72 -17.28
N ARG A 7 -33.30 -34.59 -17.57
CA ARG A 7 -32.62 -33.41 -18.09
C ARG A 7 -31.96 -32.67 -16.88
N ALA A 8 -30.67 -32.63 -16.89
CA ALA A 8 -29.93 -31.71 -16.05
C ALA A 8 -30.22 -30.26 -16.51
N SER A 9 -30.95 -29.50 -15.70
CA SER A 9 -31.08 -28.03 -15.87
C SER A 9 -29.74 -27.41 -15.52
N GLY A 10 -29.00 -26.98 -16.53
CA GLY A 10 -27.91 -26.06 -16.36
C GLY A 10 -28.46 -24.72 -15.87
N VAL A 11 -28.09 -24.31 -14.68
CA VAL A 11 -28.31 -22.96 -14.19
C VAL A 11 -27.34 -22.07 -14.98
N VAL A 12 -27.88 -21.37 -15.98
CA VAL A 12 -27.19 -20.22 -16.59
C VAL A 12 -27.30 -19.10 -15.56
N LEU A 13 -26.18 -18.76 -14.94
CA LEU A 13 -26.09 -17.55 -14.16
C LEU A 13 -26.06 -16.38 -15.14
N ASP A 14 -27.09 -15.58 -15.16
CA ASP A 14 -27.13 -14.29 -15.86
C ASP A 14 -26.05 -13.38 -15.26
N ASP A 15 -25.21 -12.79 -16.13
CA ASP A 15 -24.10 -11.88 -15.79
C ASP A 15 -24.56 -10.55 -15.15
N ASP A 16 -25.88 -10.33 -14.98
CA ASP A 16 -26.43 -9.06 -14.48
C ASP A 16 -26.78 -9.04 -12.98
N ASP A 17 -26.63 -10.13 -12.22
CA ASP A 17 -27.08 -10.24 -10.82
C ASP A 17 -25.98 -10.06 -9.76
N VAL A 18 -24.74 -9.69 -10.14
CA VAL A 18 -23.75 -9.16 -9.18
C VAL A 18 -24.00 -7.66 -8.99
N VAL A 19 -25.22 -7.30 -8.66
CA VAL A 19 -25.56 -5.94 -8.26
C VAL A 19 -25.06 -5.72 -6.85
N ALA A 20 -23.82 -5.19 -6.73
CA ALA A 20 -23.31 -4.65 -5.48
C ALA A 20 -24.42 -3.82 -4.81
N SER A 21 -24.73 -4.11 -3.55
CA SER A 21 -25.77 -3.42 -2.79
C SER A 21 -25.56 -1.90 -2.87
N SER A 22 -26.63 -1.12 -2.67
CA SER A 22 -26.54 0.34 -2.66
C SER A 22 -25.49 0.86 -1.69
N GLU A 23 -25.19 0.10 -0.64
CA GLU A 23 -24.14 0.38 0.35
C GLU A 23 -22.74 0.08 -0.21
N THR A 24 -22.54 -1.03 -0.89
CA THR A 24 -21.26 -1.34 -1.55
C THR A 24 -20.93 -0.29 -2.61
N ARG A 25 -21.94 0.17 -3.37
CA ARG A 25 -21.79 1.28 -4.33
C ARG A 25 -21.55 2.63 -3.63
N ARG A 26 -22.09 2.84 -2.43
CA ARG A 26 -21.77 4.03 -1.61
C ARG A 26 -20.36 3.98 -1.07
N LEU A 27 -19.88 2.82 -0.62
CA LEU A 27 -18.52 2.62 -0.15
C LEU A 27 -17.52 2.79 -1.28
N LEU A 28 -17.77 2.20 -2.46
CA LEU A 28 -16.92 2.37 -3.65
C LEU A 28 -16.91 3.83 -4.13
N ARG A 29 -18.06 4.52 -4.19
CA ARG A 29 -18.11 5.95 -4.55
C ARG A 29 -17.51 6.86 -3.48
N ARG A 30 -17.49 6.43 -2.24
CA ARG A 30 -16.80 7.13 -1.16
C ARG A 30 -15.28 6.95 -1.28
N PHE A 31 -14.85 5.77 -1.71
CA PHE A 31 -13.47 5.45 -2.05
C PHE A 31 -12.99 6.28 -3.26
N GLU A 32 -13.75 6.31 -4.36
CA GLU A 32 -13.44 7.13 -5.55
C GLU A 32 -13.40 8.63 -5.27
N ARG A 33 -14.23 9.15 -4.34
CA ARG A 33 -14.18 10.56 -3.95
C ARG A 33 -12.98 10.90 -3.06
N SER A 34 -12.47 9.94 -2.29
CA SER A 34 -11.24 10.12 -1.50
C SER A 34 -10.01 10.20 -2.40
N SER A 35 -9.98 9.46 -3.50
CA SER A 35 -8.91 9.52 -4.50
C SER A 35 -8.82 10.87 -5.21
N ASN A 36 -9.88 11.68 -5.20
CA ASN A 36 -9.95 12.96 -5.92
C ASN A 36 -9.57 14.18 -5.06
N ILE A 37 -9.18 14.01 -3.80
CA ILE A 37 -8.90 15.15 -2.87
C ILE A 37 -7.43 15.62 -2.95
N LEU A 38 -6.53 14.86 -3.53
CA LEU A 38 -5.13 15.27 -3.76
C LEU A 38 -4.95 16.00 -5.11
N ALA A 39 -5.86 16.91 -5.48
CA ALA A 39 -5.51 18.01 -6.35
C ALA A 39 -4.72 19.07 -5.54
N VAL A 40 -3.68 18.67 -4.85
CA VAL A 40 -2.59 19.58 -4.48
C VAL A 40 -2.00 20.05 -5.80
N ARG A 41 -2.15 21.34 -6.10
CA ARG A 41 -1.53 22.00 -7.24
C ARG A 41 -0.09 21.52 -7.33
N SER A 42 0.20 20.70 -8.36
CA SER A 42 1.56 20.46 -8.78
C SER A 42 2.09 21.79 -9.29
N THR A 43 2.78 22.53 -8.44
CA THR A 43 3.85 23.37 -8.90
C THR A 43 4.89 22.38 -9.37
N SER A 44 4.95 22.15 -10.68
CA SER A 44 6.02 21.36 -11.30
C SER A 44 7.34 21.79 -10.69
N PRO A 45 8.10 20.87 -10.06
CA PRO A 45 9.45 21.23 -9.64
C PRO A 45 10.23 21.61 -10.89
N SER A 46 10.99 22.66 -10.81
CA SER A 46 11.99 22.99 -11.81
C SER A 46 12.91 21.80 -12.02
N PRO A 47 13.36 21.50 -13.25
CA PRO A 47 14.17 20.31 -13.50
C PRO A 47 15.40 20.32 -12.61
N ASP A 48 15.73 19.14 -12.05
CA ASP A 48 16.98 18.63 -11.43
C ASP A 48 18.09 19.59 -10.91
N SER A 49 18.07 20.87 -11.28
CA SER A 49 19.11 21.86 -10.96
C SER A 49 19.11 22.31 -9.50
N ASP A 50 17.97 22.22 -8.80
CA ASP A 50 17.80 22.78 -7.46
C ASP A 50 17.94 21.75 -6.33
N LEU A 51 18.03 20.45 -6.65
CA LEU A 51 18.26 19.42 -5.63
C LEU A 51 19.72 19.47 -5.16
N THR A 52 19.92 19.47 -3.85
CA THR A 52 21.26 19.28 -3.29
C THR A 52 21.83 17.91 -3.68
N ALA A 53 23.17 17.77 -3.75
CA ALA A 53 23.79 16.46 -4.04
C ALA A 53 23.30 15.37 -3.08
N ALA A 54 23.10 15.70 -1.80
CA ALA A 54 22.55 14.77 -0.81
C ALA A 54 21.13 14.30 -1.16
N ALA A 55 20.23 15.21 -1.62
CA ALA A 55 18.87 14.84 -2.03
C ALA A 55 18.89 13.95 -3.26
N ARG A 56 19.71 14.25 -4.29
CA ARG A 56 19.86 13.41 -5.48
C ARG A 56 20.37 12.01 -5.13
N ILE A 57 21.38 11.93 -4.26
CA ILE A 57 21.92 10.64 -3.77
C ILE A 57 20.83 9.85 -3.06
N ARG A 58 20.08 10.48 -2.14
CA ARG A 58 19.00 9.83 -1.39
C ARG A 58 17.90 9.31 -2.32
N ASN A 59 17.45 10.12 -3.30
CA ASN A 59 16.43 9.70 -4.25
C ASN A 59 16.89 8.53 -5.12
N ALA A 60 18.14 8.58 -5.64
CA ALA A 60 18.72 7.45 -6.37
C ALA A 60 18.83 6.19 -5.50
N ALA A 61 19.17 6.36 -4.21
CA ALA A 61 19.24 5.26 -3.25
C ALA A 61 17.87 4.64 -2.98
N LEU A 62 16.81 5.45 -2.79
CA LEU A 62 15.43 4.96 -2.61
C LEU A 62 15.03 4.05 -3.76
N ILE A 63 15.20 4.52 -5.00
CA ILE A 63 14.87 3.76 -6.21
C ILE A 63 15.69 2.47 -6.30
N ARG A 64 17.00 2.59 -6.08
CA ARG A 64 17.93 1.46 -6.21
C ARG A 64 17.70 0.39 -5.15
N PHE A 65 17.54 0.79 -3.89
CA PHE A 65 17.22 -0.13 -2.79
C PHE A 65 15.86 -0.81 -2.98
N ALA A 66 14.83 -0.07 -3.40
CA ALA A 66 13.52 -0.63 -3.67
C ALA A 66 13.57 -1.72 -4.75
N ARG A 67 14.31 -1.46 -5.85
CA ARG A 67 14.41 -2.36 -7.00
C ARG A 67 15.32 -3.56 -6.73
N ASP A 68 16.54 -3.31 -6.26
CA ASP A 68 17.61 -4.31 -6.23
C ASP A 68 17.87 -4.87 -4.81
N GLY A 69 17.17 -4.36 -3.79
CA GLY A 69 17.36 -4.75 -2.40
C GLY A 69 18.47 -4.00 -1.69
N PHE A 70 18.57 -4.22 -0.36
CA PHE A 70 19.49 -3.46 0.47
C PHE A 70 20.97 -3.91 0.36
N ASP A 71 21.26 -4.99 -0.38
CA ASP A 71 22.64 -5.44 -0.58
C ASP A 71 23.38 -4.69 -1.68
N VAL A 72 22.69 -3.87 -2.47
CA VAL A 72 23.27 -3.07 -3.54
C VAL A 72 24.44 -2.19 -3.06
N GLY A 73 25.50 -2.12 -3.88
CA GLY A 73 26.72 -1.38 -3.54
C GLY A 73 26.62 0.12 -3.81
N LEU A 74 27.37 0.95 -3.05
CA LEU A 74 27.39 2.40 -3.22
C LEU A 74 27.79 2.86 -4.63
N ARG A 75 28.59 2.06 -5.38
CA ARG A 75 28.98 2.41 -6.76
C ARG A 75 27.81 2.46 -7.72
N ALA A 76 26.86 1.53 -7.56
CA ALA A 76 25.63 1.51 -8.38
C ALA A 76 24.74 2.72 -8.08
N ILE A 77 24.55 3.05 -6.80
CA ILE A 77 23.79 4.24 -6.38
C ILE A 77 24.49 5.52 -6.86
N ALA A 78 25.81 5.58 -6.78
CA ALA A 78 26.58 6.74 -7.24
C ALA A 78 26.42 6.99 -8.75
N ALA A 79 26.43 5.90 -9.54
CA ALA A 79 26.19 5.99 -10.98
C ALA A 79 24.80 6.56 -11.30
N ASP A 80 23.75 6.10 -10.62
CA ASP A 80 22.39 6.61 -10.80
C ASP A 80 22.22 8.07 -10.36
N ALA A 81 22.90 8.46 -9.28
CA ALA A 81 22.88 9.84 -8.77
C ALA A 81 23.76 10.80 -9.60
N GLY A 82 24.57 10.30 -10.55
CA GLY A 82 25.53 11.11 -11.31
C GLY A 82 26.65 11.69 -10.42
N VAL A 83 27.13 10.91 -9.44
CA VAL A 83 28.16 11.33 -8.47
C VAL A 83 29.23 10.26 -8.29
N THR A 84 30.26 10.55 -7.51
CA THR A 84 31.24 9.54 -7.09
C THR A 84 30.78 8.83 -5.81
N ALA A 85 31.19 7.57 -5.61
CA ALA A 85 30.93 6.85 -4.38
C ALA A 85 31.57 7.55 -3.14
N GLY A 86 32.70 8.24 -3.34
CA GLY A 86 33.34 9.07 -2.30
C GLY A 86 32.44 10.22 -1.83
N LEU A 87 31.64 10.83 -2.74
CA LEU A 87 30.70 11.89 -2.36
C LEU A 87 29.55 11.33 -1.52
N ILE A 88 29.08 10.10 -1.80
CA ILE A 88 28.08 9.43 -0.95
C ILE A 88 28.64 9.24 0.47
N THR A 89 29.87 8.71 0.56
CA THR A 89 30.52 8.52 1.86
C THR A 89 30.76 9.84 2.59
N HIS A 90 31.04 10.92 1.86
CA HIS A 90 31.19 12.25 2.45
C HIS A 90 29.88 12.75 3.10
N HIS A 91 28.73 12.58 2.41
CA HIS A 91 27.43 13.06 2.91
C HIS A 91 26.82 12.15 3.98
N PHE A 92 26.96 10.83 3.84
CA PHE A 92 26.24 9.85 4.64
C PHE A 92 27.12 8.95 5.52
N GLY A 93 28.44 9.09 5.41
CA GLY A 93 29.42 8.32 6.17
C GLY A 93 29.59 6.88 5.65
N SER A 94 28.51 6.15 5.50
CA SER A 94 28.51 4.74 5.09
C SER A 94 27.24 4.37 4.28
N LYS A 95 27.18 3.14 3.77
CA LYS A 95 25.95 2.57 3.17
C LYS A 95 24.81 2.54 4.19
N ASP A 96 25.10 2.17 5.43
CA ASP A 96 24.11 2.15 6.51
C ASP A 96 23.63 3.56 6.88
N GLY A 97 24.54 4.55 6.83
CA GLY A 97 24.19 5.96 7.00
C GLY A 97 23.25 6.46 5.91
N LEU A 98 23.51 6.08 4.65
CA LEU A 98 22.62 6.38 3.54
C LEU A 98 21.27 5.66 3.70
N ARG A 99 21.25 4.38 4.12
CA ARG A 99 20.02 3.63 4.38
C ARG A 99 19.19 4.33 5.46
N ARG A 100 19.78 4.69 6.60
CA ARG A 100 19.06 5.44 7.66
C ARG A 100 18.49 6.77 7.16
N ALA A 101 19.19 7.47 6.27
CA ALA A 101 18.66 8.70 5.67
C ALA A 101 17.47 8.44 4.74
N CYS A 102 17.47 7.31 4.03
CA CYS A 102 16.30 6.84 3.25
C CYS A 102 15.14 6.46 4.18
N ASP A 103 15.42 5.70 5.24
CA ASP A 103 14.41 5.28 6.23
C ASP A 103 13.70 6.49 6.85
N ALA A 104 14.47 7.49 7.28
CA ALA A 104 13.95 8.73 7.84
C ALA A 104 13.08 9.52 6.85
N GLU A 105 13.48 9.56 5.58
CA GLU A 105 12.70 10.23 4.52
C GLU A 105 11.38 9.52 4.24
N VAL A 106 11.40 8.19 4.13
CA VAL A 106 10.19 7.39 3.91
C VAL A 106 9.21 7.57 5.07
N LEU A 107 9.69 7.51 6.29
CA LEU A 107 8.85 7.74 7.47
C LEU A 107 8.25 9.16 7.48
N ARG A 108 9.07 10.18 7.16
CA ARG A 108 8.64 11.58 7.06
C ARG A 108 7.52 11.74 6.02
N LEU A 109 7.72 11.20 4.81
CA LEU A 109 6.72 11.25 3.73
C LEU A 109 5.43 10.52 4.12
N THR A 110 5.54 9.35 4.75
CA THR A 110 4.38 8.59 5.24
C THR A 110 3.57 9.40 6.25
N VAL A 111 4.22 10.05 7.20
CA VAL A 111 3.56 10.91 8.21
C VAL A 111 2.96 12.17 7.56
N GLU A 112 3.65 12.76 6.59
CA GLU A 112 3.17 13.95 5.85
C GLU A 112 1.90 13.66 5.07
N VAL A 113 1.91 12.60 4.24
CA VAL A 113 0.72 12.18 3.45
C VAL A 113 -0.43 11.86 4.40
N LYS A 114 -0.16 11.13 5.48
CA LYS A 114 -1.14 10.83 6.51
C LYS A 114 -1.75 12.09 7.13
N SER A 115 -0.93 13.10 7.45
CA SER A 115 -1.39 14.34 8.08
C SER A 115 -2.19 15.22 7.12
N ALA A 116 -1.93 15.12 5.82
CA ALA A 116 -2.63 15.85 4.76
C ALA A 116 -3.99 15.22 4.41
N SER A 117 -4.18 13.94 4.71
CA SER A 117 -5.42 13.22 4.42
C SER A 117 -6.44 13.39 5.54
N THR A 118 -7.65 13.82 5.19
CA THR A 118 -8.78 13.97 6.12
C THR A 118 -9.49 12.64 6.42
N TYR A 119 -9.16 11.58 5.69
CA TYR A 119 -9.77 10.26 5.84
C TYR A 119 -8.78 9.16 5.49
N PHE A 120 -8.65 8.18 6.37
CA PHE A 120 -7.86 6.98 6.14
C PHE A 120 -8.74 5.73 6.17
N GLY A 121 -8.76 4.99 5.06
CA GLY A 121 -9.36 3.66 4.96
C GLY A 121 -8.46 2.55 5.53
N GLY A 122 -7.34 2.92 6.14
CA GLY A 122 -6.35 2.00 6.68
C GLY A 122 -5.02 1.99 5.92
N PRO A 123 -4.05 1.14 6.34
CA PRO A 123 -2.69 1.13 5.80
C PRO A 123 -2.59 0.84 4.30
N VAL A 124 -3.46 -0.04 3.78
CA VAL A 124 -3.50 -0.35 2.34
C VAL A 124 -3.98 0.86 1.55
N ASP A 125 -4.96 1.60 2.08
CA ASP A 125 -5.45 2.83 1.44
C ASP A 125 -4.36 3.91 1.40
N LEU A 126 -3.61 4.11 2.49
CA LEU A 126 -2.47 5.03 2.52
C LEU A 126 -1.41 4.66 1.47
N MET A 127 -1.01 3.39 1.40
CA MET A 127 -0.02 2.92 0.42
C MET A 127 -0.54 3.11 -1.01
N THR A 128 -1.84 2.88 -1.22
CA THR A 128 -2.48 3.12 -2.51
C THR A 128 -2.44 4.61 -2.88
N GLN A 129 -2.78 5.50 -1.96
CA GLN A 129 -2.71 6.94 -2.20
C GLN A 129 -1.28 7.40 -2.50
N MET A 130 -0.29 6.90 -1.76
CA MET A 130 1.12 7.20 -2.02
C MET A 130 1.58 6.69 -3.39
N SER A 131 1.11 5.52 -3.84
CA SER A 131 1.49 4.96 -5.14
C SER A 131 0.88 5.69 -6.33
N GLN A 132 -0.20 6.46 -6.14
CA GLN A 132 -0.84 7.26 -7.18
C GLN A 132 -0.15 8.61 -7.44
N VAL A 133 0.79 9.02 -6.60
CA VAL A 133 1.55 10.25 -6.76
C VAL A 133 2.97 9.91 -7.17
N GLU A 134 3.35 10.28 -8.39
CA GLU A 134 4.65 9.91 -9.00
C GLU A 134 5.84 10.22 -8.07
N GLU A 135 5.78 11.33 -7.34
CA GLU A 135 6.81 11.73 -6.38
C GLU A 135 6.98 10.73 -5.23
N TYR A 136 5.91 10.03 -4.81
CA TYR A 136 5.94 9.10 -3.67
C TYR A 136 6.16 7.64 -4.06
N ILE A 137 6.11 7.29 -5.36
CA ILE A 137 6.32 5.92 -5.84
C ILE A 137 7.64 5.31 -5.31
N PRO A 138 8.80 5.99 -5.38
CA PRO A 138 10.04 5.43 -4.86
C PRO A 138 10.01 5.16 -3.35
N ALA A 139 9.40 6.06 -2.58
CA ALA A 139 9.25 5.91 -1.14
C ALA A 139 8.32 4.75 -0.78
N THR A 140 7.22 4.61 -1.52
CA THR A 140 6.25 3.50 -1.37
C THR A 140 6.89 2.16 -1.67
N ALA A 141 7.62 2.04 -2.79
CA ALA A 141 8.34 0.84 -3.17
C ALA A 141 9.43 0.47 -2.13
N TYR A 142 10.14 1.46 -1.63
CA TYR A 142 11.12 1.27 -0.56
C TYR A 142 10.47 0.79 0.75
N ALA A 143 9.34 1.39 1.15
CA ALA A 143 8.58 0.98 2.34
C ALA A 143 8.11 -0.48 2.22
N MET A 144 7.56 -0.88 1.08
CA MET A 144 7.16 -2.26 0.82
C MET A 144 8.35 -3.22 0.89
N ARG A 145 9.49 -2.85 0.29
CA ARG A 145 10.73 -3.63 0.39
C ARG A 145 11.17 -3.78 1.84
N SER A 146 11.15 -2.70 2.62
CA SER A 146 11.51 -2.73 4.04
C SER A 146 10.60 -3.64 4.85
N ILE A 147 9.28 -3.64 4.60
CA ILE A 147 8.33 -4.53 5.27
C ILE A 147 8.65 -6.00 4.97
N VAL A 148 9.06 -6.33 3.73
CA VAL A 148 9.43 -7.70 3.34
C VAL A 148 10.74 -8.15 3.97
N GLU A 149 11.76 -7.30 3.93
CA GLU A 149 13.11 -7.64 4.41
C GLU A 149 13.29 -7.43 5.91
N GLY A 150 12.38 -6.68 6.54
CA GLY A 150 12.45 -6.34 7.95
C GLY A 150 13.39 -5.18 8.25
N GLY A 151 13.59 -4.92 9.54
CA GLY A 151 14.44 -3.84 10.05
C GLY A 151 13.69 -2.80 10.85
N GLU A 152 14.39 -1.74 11.25
CA GLU A 152 13.87 -0.70 12.13
C GLU A 152 12.70 0.07 11.49
N LEU A 153 12.86 0.52 10.24
CA LEU A 153 11.78 1.20 9.49
C LEU A 153 10.53 0.34 9.38
N ALA A 154 10.67 -0.97 9.09
CA ALA A 154 9.52 -1.86 9.00
C ALA A 154 8.74 -1.90 10.32
N THR A 155 9.44 -1.98 11.45
CA THR A 155 8.83 -1.96 12.78
C THR A 155 8.13 -0.64 13.05
N GLU A 156 8.76 0.48 12.77
CA GLU A 156 8.18 1.81 12.95
C GLU A 156 6.94 2.03 12.07
N LEU A 157 6.98 1.63 10.80
CA LEU A 157 5.83 1.72 9.91
C LEU A 157 4.68 0.83 10.39
N LEU A 158 4.96 -0.42 10.78
CA LEU A 158 3.93 -1.34 11.28
C LEU A 158 3.29 -0.81 12.57
N ASP A 159 4.07 -0.28 13.51
CA ASP A 159 3.54 0.30 14.74
C ASP A 159 2.71 1.58 14.47
N LEU A 160 3.15 2.43 13.53
CA LEU A 160 2.39 3.57 13.07
C LEU A 160 1.03 3.13 12.49
N PHE A 161 1.02 2.15 11.60
CA PHE A 161 -0.20 1.66 10.96
C PHE A 161 -1.15 0.97 11.94
N VAL A 162 -0.63 0.21 12.91
CA VAL A 162 -1.45 -0.41 13.96
C VAL A 162 -2.12 0.65 14.83
N LYS A 163 -1.35 1.65 15.28
CA LYS A 163 -1.88 2.76 16.09
C LYS A 163 -3.03 3.48 15.37
N ASP A 164 -2.86 3.71 14.09
CA ASP A 164 -3.90 4.37 13.28
C ASP A 164 -5.12 3.49 13.07
N SER A 165 -4.91 2.20 12.80
CA SER A 165 -6.00 1.25 12.63
C SER A 165 -6.83 1.12 13.92
N VAL A 166 -6.19 1.13 15.08
CA VAL A 166 -6.88 1.14 16.39
C VAL A 166 -7.71 2.42 16.55
N ALA A 167 -7.14 3.59 16.27
CA ALA A 167 -7.86 4.86 16.39
C ALA A 167 -9.05 4.94 15.42
N TYR A 168 -8.85 4.53 14.17
CA TYR A 168 -9.90 4.50 13.15
C TYR A 168 -11.02 3.53 13.51
N THR A 169 -10.68 2.31 13.95
CA THR A 169 -11.70 1.32 14.32
C THR A 169 -12.46 1.72 15.59
N ALA A 170 -11.81 2.38 16.55
CA ALA A 170 -12.48 2.92 17.73
C ALA A 170 -13.56 3.95 17.37
N ALA A 171 -13.23 4.91 16.49
CA ALA A 171 -14.19 5.89 15.98
C ALA A 171 -15.35 5.22 15.21
N ALA A 172 -15.06 4.17 14.44
CA ALA A 172 -16.09 3.43 13.70
C ALA A 172 -16.99 2.58 14.61
N VAL A 173 -16.45 2.06 15.71
CA VAL A 173 -17.24 1.37 16.76
C VAL A 173 -18.17 2.37 17.45
N GLU A 174 -17.67 3.56 17.81
CA GLU A 174 -18.49 4.63 18.41
C GLU A 174 -19.62 5.08 17.48
N ALA A 175 -19.33 5.16 16.16
CA ALA A 175 -20.32 5.45 15.13
C ALA A 175 -21.29 4.30 14.83
N GLY A 176 -21.11 3.12 15.43
CA GLY A 176 -21.94 1.93 15.22
C GLY A 176 -21.77 1.26 13.85
N THR A 177 -20.68 1.56 13.13
CA THR A 177 -20.38 0.99 11.79
C THR A 177 -19.49 -0.23 11.84
N ILE A 178 -18.81 -0.47 12.96
CA ILE A 178 -17.97 -1.66 13.21
C ILE A 178 -18.34 -2.25 14.58
N THR A 179 -18.42 -3.57 14.66
CA THR A 179 -18.66 -4.29 15.91
C THR A 179 -17.43 -4.20 16.82
N PRO A 180 -17.59 -3.94 18.14
CA PRO A 180 -16.47 -3.98 19.08
C PRO A 180 -15.71 -5.30 19.07
N SER A 181 -14.41 -5.24 19.30
CA SER A 181 -13.56 -6.43 19.46
C SER A 181 -13.18 -6.62 20.93
N HIS A 182 -12.97 -7.87 21.33
CA HIS A 182 -12.39 -8.18 22.63
C HIS A 182 -10.93 -7.73 22.78
N ASN A 183 -10.23 -7.54 21.64
CA ASN A 183 -8.85 -7.06 21.58
C ASN A 183 -8.66 -6.22 20.31
N GLU A 184 -8.83 -4.91 20.45
CA GLU A 184 -8.76 -3.97 19.31
C GLU A 184 -7.39 -3.92 18.66
N GLU A 185 -6.32 -4.00 19.46
CA GLU A 185 -4.95 -4.00 18.92
C GLU A 185 -4.65 -5.28 18.14
N ALA A 186 -5.02 -6.44 18.67
CA ALA A 186 -4.83 -7.71 17.95
C ALA A 186 -5.66 -7.73 16.67
N ARG A 187 -6.88 -7.20 16.68
CA ARG A 187 -7.71 -7.05 15.47
C ARG A 187 -7.03 -6.15 14.43
N ALA A 188 -6.54 -4.99 14.85
CA ALA A 188 -5.85 -4.06 13.97
C ALA A 188 -4.60 -4.69 13.34
N ARG A 189 -3.77 -5.39 14.14
CA ARG A 189 -2.60 -6.11 13.65
C ARG A 189 -2.98 -7.21 12.66
N TYR A 190 -4.02 -7.99 12.96
CA TYR A 190 -4.49 -9.05 12.07
C TYR A 190 -4.96 -8.50 10.72
N LEU A 191 -5.77 -7.44 10.72
CA LEU A 191 -6.25 -6.79 9.50
C LEU A 191 -5.08 -6.23 8.67
N LEU A 192 -4.11 -5.60 9.34
CA LEU A 192 -2.89 -5.12 8.72
C LEU A 192 -2.10 -6.26 8.05
N TYR A 193 -1.81 -7.33 8.80
CA TYR A 193 -1.06 -8.47 8.28
C TYR A 193 -1.80 -9.19 7.15
N SER A 194 -3.12 -9.31 7.24
CA SER A 194 -3.94 -9.91 6.19
C SER A 194 -3.88 -9.07 4.90
N GLY A 195 -4.04 -7.75 5.00
CA GLY A 195 -4.01 -6.85 3.84
C GLY A 195 -2.63 -6.79 3.18
N PHE A 196 -1.57 -6.52 3.97
CA PHE A 196 -0.21 -6.47 3.44
C PHE A 196 0.27 -7.84 2.95
N GLY A 197 -0.01 -8.91 3.71
CA GLY A 197 0.37 -10.27 3.30
C GLY A 197 -0.27 -10.66 1.97
N ALA A 198 -1.56 -10.37 1.80
CA ALA A 198 -2.26 -10.61 0.54
C ALA A 198 -1.65 -9.81 -0.62
N LEU A 199 -1.39 -8.51 -0.43
CA LEU A 199 -0.75 -7.65 -1.43
C LEU A 199 0.66 -8.14 -1.80
N LEU A 200 1.48 -8.54 -0.83
CA LEU A 200 2.83 -9.04 -1.06
C LEU A 200 2.82 -10.38 -1.81
N LEU A 201 1.91 -11.29 -1.45
CA LEU A 201 1.74 -12.56 -2.16
C LEU A 201 1.26 -12.32 -3.59
N PHE A 202 0.29 -11.43 -3.77
CA PHE A 202 -0.17 -11.02 -5.09
C PHE A 202 0.98 -10.46 -5.94
N ALA A 203 1.72 -9.49 -5.41
CA ALA A 203 2.87 -8.89 -6.08
C ALA A 203 3.91 -9.93 -6.51
N ARG A 204 4.11 -10.95 -5.68
CA ARG A 204 5.11 -12.00 -5.94
C ARG A 204 4.67 -13.02 -6.97
N TYR A 205 3.39 -13.39 -7.02
CA TYR A 205 2.93 -14.58 -7.75
C TYR A 205 1.91 -14.30 -8.85
N GLU A 206 1.21 -13.15 -8.82
CA GLU A 206 0.09 -12.89 -9.70
C GLU A 206 0.19 -11.57 -10.49
N ALA A 207 0.92 -10.58 -9.97
CA ALA A 207 1.02 -9.27 -10.61
C ALA A 207 1.66 -9.36 -11.99
N SER A 208 1.13 -8.58 -12.93
CA SER A 208 1.61 -8.53 -14.32
C SER A 208 3.02 -7.94 -14.42
N ASP A 209 3.34 -6.91 -13.64
CA ASP A 209 4.65 -6.32 -13.47
C ASP A 209 4.97 -6.10 -11.98
N PRO A 210 5.66 -7.04 -11.33
CA PRO A 210 6.02 -6.92 -9.92
C PRO A 210 6.90 -5.70 -9.57
N GLY A 211 7.52 -5.08 -10.56
CA GLY A 211 8.38 -3.90 -10.40
C GLY A 211 7.58 -2.58 -10.38
N ASP A 212 6.36 -2.59 -10.90
CA ASP A 212 5.47 -1.44 -10.93
C ASP A 212 4.50 -1.48 -9.73
N VAL A 213 4.88 -0.79 -8.66
CA VAL A 213 4.10 -0.77 -7.39
C VAL A 213 2.70 -0.20 -7.60
N GLU A 214 2.53 0.79 -8.49
CA GLU A 214 1.22 1.38 -8.80
C GLU A 214 0.33 0.37 -9.51
N ALA A 215 0.84 -0.29 -10.56
CA ALA A 215 0.11 -1.31 -11.29
C ALA A 215 -0.26 -2.50 -10.38
N VAL A 216 0.69 -2.99 -9.57
CA VAL A 216 0.47 -4.06 -8.58
C VAL A 216 -0.69 -3.71 -7.64
N THR A 217 -0.65 -2.50 -7.08
CA THR A 217 -1.67 -2.06 -6.10
C THR A 217 -3.04 -1.94 -6.77
N ARG A 218 -3.11 -1.39 -7.98
CA ARG A 218 -4.34 -1.26 -8.75
C ARG A 218 -4.92 -2.62 -9.11
N GLU A 219 -4.12 -3.52 -9.70
CA GLU A 219 -4.55 -4.88 -10.05
C GLU A 219 -5.05 -5.66 -8.83
N PHE A 220 -4.38 -5.51 -7.67
CA PHE A 220 -4.80 -6.15 -6.43
C PHE A 220 -6.16 -5.65 -5.95
N ILE A 221 -6.37 -4.33 -5.94
CA ILE A 221 -7.64 -3.72 -5.50
C ILE A 221 -8.77 -4.11 -6.44
N ASP A 222 -8.56 -4.04 -7.76
CA ASP A 222 -9.57 -4.39 -8.76
C ASP A 222 -10.01 -5.86 -8.62
N ARG A 223 -9.06 -6.75 -8.35
CA ARG A 223 -9.34 -8.19 -8.26
C ARG A 223 -9.89 -8.63 -6.91
N TYR A 224 -9.31 -8.15 -5.81
CA TYR A 224 -9.60 -8.65 -4.45
C TYR A 224 -10.36 -7.66 -3.57
N GLY A 225 -10.46 -6.40 -3.95
CA GLY A 225 -11.25 -5.40 -3.22
C GLY A 225 -12.72 -5.80 -3.03
N PRO A 226 -13.43 -6.26 -4.08
CA PRO A 226 -14.81 -6.74 -3.94
C PRO A 226 -14.93 -7.94 -3.00
N VAL A 227 -13.98 -8.89 -3.07
CA VAL A 227 -13.95 -10.08 -2.20
C VAL A 227 -13.70 -9.69 -0.75
N ALA A 228 -12.76 -8.79 -0.49
CA ALA A 228 -12.49 -8.27 0.85
C ALA A 228 -13.73 -7.55 1.43
N ALA A 229 -14.40 -6.72 0.62
CA ALA A 229 -15.63 -6.06 1.02
C ALA A 229 -16.73 -7.06 1.38
N GLU A 230 -16.87 -8.15 0.63
CA GLU A 230 -17.81 -9.22 0.92
C GLU A 230 -17.49 -9.92 2.25
N LEU A 231 -16.21 -10.34 2.44
CA LEU A 231 -15.76 -11.02 3.67
C LEU A 231 -15.98 -10.21 4.94
N TYR A 232 -15.86 -8.87 4.85
CA TYR A 232 -16.04 -7.99 6.01
C TYR A 232 -17.50 -7.50 6.21
N SER A 233 -18.38 -7.70 5.22
CA SER A 233 -19.78 -7.25 5.29
C SER A 233 -20.79 -8.38 5.49
N ARG A 234 -20.38 -9.63 5.28
CA ARG A 234 -21.25 -10.82 5.38
C ARG A 234 -20.58 -11.92 6.18
N PRO A 235 -21.34 -12.72 6.95
CA PRO A 235 -20.78 -13.90 7.61
C PRO A 235 -20.28 -14.89 6.55
N LEU A 236 -19.02 -15.36 6.71
CA LEU A 236 -18.44 -16.38 5.85
C LEU A 236 -19.09 -17.75 6.08
N PHE A 237 -19.51 -18.02 7.32
CA PHE A 237 -20.18 -19.25 7.69
C PHE A 237 -21.66 -18.96 7.87
N THR A 238 -22.50 -19.78 7.26
CA THR A 238 -23.94 -19.79 7.51
C THR A 238 -24.19 -20.62 8.78
N ASP A 239 -25.18 -20.21 9.57
CA ASP A 239 -25.64 -21.04 10.69
C ASP A 239 -26.04 -22.43 10.15
N PRO A 240 -25.70 -23.53 10.85
CA PRO A 240 -26.01 -24.89 10.43
C PRO A 240 -27.50 -25.18 10.40
#